data_6eb635b4b512ceb6ff144c8204cf3fbc
#
_entry.id   6eb635b4b512ceb6ff144c8204cf3fbc
#
_cell.length_a   1.000
_cell.length_b   1.000
_cell.length_c   1.000
_cell.angle_alpha   90.00
_cell.angle_beta   90.00
_cell.angle_gamma   90.00
#
_symmetry.space_group_name_H-M   'P 1'
#
loop_
_entity.id
_entity.type
_entity.pdbx_description
1 polymer ?
#
loop_
_entity_poly.entity_id
_entity_poly.type
_entity_poly.pdbx_seq_one_letter_code
_entity_poly.pdbx_strand_id
1 'polypeptide(L)'
;AAAMVKKCTEALANNKNGMITLGAYGGYVTFHFDHSVANVQGQKDLYITGNAMANGAEPGIVMVSKDVNGNGLPDDPWYELSGSADVDAPSNVVYNYEITYILDAMQNVPWTDNQNNSGTVERNTYHKQEYFPLWLESPLTFKGTLLPKNAVNKGENGAQNWQLRAFRYGYVDNLPNNDIEGNSFDISWAVDADRKPVTLDAIDFVRVYLSLIHISEPTRRSY
;
A
#
# COMPACT_ATOMS: atom_id res chain seq x y z
N ALA A 1 11.96 7.07 14.70
CA ALA A 1 11.71 5.66 14.31
C ALA A 1 11.15 4.84 15.48
N ALA A 2 11.88 4.65 16.59
CA ALA A 2 11.47 3.76 17.70
C ALA A 2 10.06 4.03 18.25
N ALA A 3 9.66 5.30 18.41
CA ALA A 3 8.32 5.65 18.88
C ALA A 3 7.20 5.22 17.92
N MET A 4 7.47 5.22 16.60
CA MET A 4 6.50 4.76 15.59
C MET A 4 6.41 3.24 15.58
N VAL A 5 7.52 2.53 15.66
CA VAL A 5 7.55 1.07 15.82
C VAL A 5 6.76 0.64 17.06
N LYS A 6 6.97 1.33 18.20
CA LYS A 6 6.21 1.08 19.41
C LYS A 6 4.70 1.27 19.20
N LYS A 7 4.26 2.35 18.55
CA LYS A 7 2.84 2.57 18.24
C LYS A 7 2.25 1.46 17.35
N CYS A 8 2.98 1.04 16.31
CA CYS A 8 2.54 -0.06 15.46
C CYS A 8 2.39 -1.36 16.26
N THR A 9 3.38 -1.70 17.10
CA THR A 9 3.32 -2.87 17.97
C THR A 9 2.15 -2.79 18.97
N GLU A 10 1.93 -1.63 19.58
CA GLU A 10 0.82 -1.43 20.51
C GLU A 10 -0.55 -1.53 19.83
N ALA A 11 -0.66 -1.16 18.55
CA ALA A 11 -1.90 -1.19 17.80
C ALA A 11 -2.23 -2.57 17.20
N LEU A 12 -1.22 -3.30 16.71
CA LEU A 12 -1.43 -4.49 15.88
C LEU A 12 -0.98 -5.81 16.55
N ALA A 13 0.06 -5.79 17.40
CA ALA A 13 0.59 -7.03 17.96
C ALA A 13 -0.40 -7.75 18.86
N ASN A 14 -0.30 -9.09 18.91
CA ASN A 14 -1.15 -9.97 19.72
C ASN A 14 -2.65 -9.86 19.36
N ASN A 15 -2.96 -9.84 18.06
CA ASN A 15 -4.33 -9.78 17.53
C ASN A 15 -5.13 -8.57 18.02
N LYS A 16 -4.50 -7.48 18.33
CA LYS A 16 -5.19 -6.22 18.63
C LYS A 16 -5.83 -5.68 17.36
N ASN A 17 -7.08 -5.27 17.49
CA ASN A 17 -7.83 -4.65 16.41
C ASN A 17 -7.58 -3.12 16.39
N GLY A 18 -6.32 -2.72 16.27
CA GLY A 18 -5.93 -1.33 16.15
C GLY A 18 -5.71 -0.93 14.70
N MET A 19 -5.48 0.36 14.48
CA MET A 19 -5.19 0.94 13.18
C MET A 19 -3.86 1.66 13.20
N ILE A 20 -3.12 1.55 12.10
CA ILE A 20 -1.91 2.34 11.85
C ILE A 20 -2.05 3.12 10.55
N THR A 21 -1.38 4.24 10.46
CA THR A 21 -1.29 5.03 9.23
C THR A 21 0.07 4.78 8.60
N LEU A 22 0.08 4.32 7.36
CA LEU A 22 1.33 4.13 6.60
C LEU A 22 1.88 5.45 6.06
N GLY A 23 1.04 6.47 5.98
CA GLY A 23 1.39 7.79 5.46
C GLY A 23 1.43 7.81 3.93
N ALA A 24 1.71 8.99 3.38
CA ALA A 24 2.06 9.17 1.98
C ALA A 24 3.52 8.73 1.74
N TYR A 25 4.06 8.94 0.57
CA TYR A 25 5.49 8.69 0.25
C TYR A 25 5.92 7.22 0.33
N GLY A 26 5.06 6.28 -0.09
CA GLY A 26 5.42 4.87 -0.18
C GLY A 26 5.58 4.15 1.16
N GLY A 27 4.88 4.61 2.19
CA GLY A 27 4.92 3.98 3.51
C GLY A 27 4.50 2.52 3.48
N TYR A 28 5.15 1.71 4.30
CA TYR A 28 4.87 0.29 4.41
C TYR A 28 4.97 -0.22 5.85
N VAL A 29 4.36 -1.37 6.09
CA VAL A 29 4.51 -2.15 7.32
C VAL A 29 4.83 -3.59 6.97
N THR A 30 5.73 -4.22 7.74
CA THR A 30 6.03 -5.65 7.67
C THR A 30 5.70 -6.27 9.00
N PHE A 31 4.99 -7.38 8.99
CA PHE A 31 4.63 -8.16 10.18
C PHE A 31 4.70 -9.65 9.89
N HIS A 32 4.67 -10.45 10.94
CA HIS A 32 4.64 -11.89 10.88
C HIS A 32 3.66 -12.45 11.91
N PHE A 33 3.28 -13.69 11.72
CA PHE A 33 2.52 -14.49 12.68
C PHE A 33 3.49 -15.31 13.55
N ASP A 34 2.99 -15.93 14.60
CA ASP A 34 3.75 -16.84 15.46
C ASP A 34 3.88 -18.25 14.86
N HIS A 35 3.37 -18.42 13.66
CA HIS A 35 3.43 -19.65 12.87
C HIS A 35 3.39 -19.30 11.37
N SER A 36 3.79 -20.25 10.53
CA SER A 36 3.63 -20.13 9.06
C SER A 36 2.16 -20.25 8.68
N VAL A 37 1.68 -19.35 7.82
CA VAL A 37 0.35 -19.41 7.25
C VAL A 37 0.39 -20.29 6.01
N ALA A 38 -0.32 -21.44 6.05
CA ALA A 38 -0.37 -22.36 4.94
C ALA A 38 -1.16 -21.79 3.75
N ASN A 39 -0.69 -22.05 2.54
CA ASN A 39 -1.45 -21.80 1.32
C ASN A 39 -2.42 -22.97 1.09
N VAL A 40 -3.70 -22.75 1.22
CA VAL A 40 -4.74 -23.77 1.02
C VAL A 40 -5.42 -23.54 -0.33
N GLN A 41 -5.21 -24.47 -1.25
CA GLN A 41 -5.71 -24.34 -2.61
C GLN A 41 -7.22 -23.99 -2.66
N GLY A 42 -7.54 -22.91 -3.35
CA GLY A 42 -8.91 -22.46 -3.58
C GLY A 42 -9.57 -21.80 -2.36
N GLN A 43 -8.81 -21.45 -1.35
CA GLN A 43 -9.27 -20.70 -0.19
C GLN A 43 -8.57 -19.35 -0.09
N LYS A 44 -9.12 -18.47 0.75
CA LYS A 44 -8.45 -17.23 1.15
C LYS A 44 -7.71 -17.51 2.45
N ASP A 45 -6.43 -17.21 2.49
CA ASP A 45 -5.55 -17.55 3.60
C ASP A 45 -5.31 -16.38 4.56
N LEU A 46 -5.49 -15.15 4.08
CA LEU A 46 -5.25 -13.93 4.83
C LEU A 46 -6.49 -13.03 4.81
N TYR A 47 -6.72 -12.32 5.89
CA TYR A 47 -7.74 -11.28 6.01
C TYR A 47 -7.10 -10.00 6.55
N ILE A 48 -7.14 -8.92 5.76
CA ILE A 48 -6.48 -7.65 6.09
C ILE A 48 -7.46 -6.51 5.84
N THR A 49 -7.78 -5.76 6.87
CA THR A 49 -8.68 -4.62 6.80
C THR A 49 -7.93 -3.29 6.80
N GLY A 50 -8.58 -2.27 6.25
CA GLY A 50 -8.17 -0.88 6.31
C GLY A 50 -9.26 0.01 6.93
N ASN A 51 -9.45 1.20 6.36
CA ASN A 51 -10.54 2.10 6.73
C ASN A 51 -11.32 2.60 5.50
N ALA A 52 -11.24 1.87 4.40
CA ALA A 52 -11.94 2.20 3.17
C ALA A 52 -13.46 2.33 3.36
N MET A 53 -14.03 3.26 2.64
CA MET A 53 -15.48 3.50 2.54
C MET A 53 -15.92 3.35 1.08
N ALA A 54 -17.22 3.24 0.83
CA ALA A 54 -17.80 2.98 -0.49
C ALA A 54 -17.28 3.88 -1.64
N ASN A 55 -16.87 5.12 -1.35
CA ASN A 55 -16.30 6.05 -2.33
C ASN A 55 -14.96 6.63 -1.88
N GLY A 56 -14.25 5.87 -1.05
CA GLY A 56 -13.02 6.30 -0.40
C GLY A 56 -12.03 5.16 -0.27
N ALA A 57 -11.70 4.51 -1.39
CA ALA A 57 -10.70 3.46 -1.46
C ALA A 57 -9.29 4.05 -1.63
N GLU A 58 -8.36 3.63 -0.79
CA GLU A 58 -6.94 3.99 -0.84
C GLU A 58 -6.09 2.70 -0.98
N PRO A 59 -6.20 2.00 -2.13
CA PRO A 59 -5.73 0.64 -2.29
C PRO A 59 -4.23 0.49 -2.08
N GLY A 60 -3.87 -0.40 -1.17
CA GLY A 60 -2.49 -0.82 -0.91
C GLY A 60 -2.21 -2.21 -1.43
N ILE A 61 -0.95 -2.49 -1.72
CA ILE A 61 -0.47 -3.76 -2.24
C ILE A 61 0.00 -4.65 -1.08
N VAL A 62 -0.32 -5.92 -1.19
CA VAL A 62 0.11 -6.95 -0.25
C VAL A 62 1.26 -7.74 -0.87
N MET A 63 2.33 -7.91 -0.13
CA MET A 63 3.44 -8.82 -0.44
C MET A 63 3.56 -9.87 0.62
N VAL A 64 4.03 -11.03 0.22
CA VAL A 64 4.28 -12.18 1.10
C VAL A 64 5.69 -12.70 0.93
N SER A 65 6.24 -13.28 1.98
CA SER A 65 7.56 -13.92 1.97
C SER A 65 7.54 -15.16 2.86
N LYS A 66 8.29 -16.19 2.46
CA LYS A 66 8.56 -17.37 3.26
C LYS A 66 9.96 -17.25 3.85
N ASP A 67 10.12 -17.59 5.12
CA ASP A 67 11.42 -17.73 5.78
C ASP A 67 12.09 -19.03 5.31
N VAL A 68 12.81 -18.94 4.19
CA VAL A 68 13.45 -20.11 3.56
C VAL A 68 14.71 -20.52 4.30
N ASN A 69 15.43 -19.55 4.88
CA ASN A 69 16.69 -19.79 5.58
C ASN A 69 16.49 -20.09 7.08
N GLY A 70 15.27 -19.92 7.62
CA GLY A 70 14.88 -20.24 8.99
C GLY A 70 15.47 -19.31 10.04
N ASN A 71 15.83 -18.07 9.66
CA ASN A 71 16.48 -17.12 10.58
C ASN A 71 15.48 -16.20 11.32
N GLY A 72 14.19 -16.26 10.96
CA GLY A 72 13.12 -15.45 11.54
C GLY A 72 13.16 -13.98 11.11
N LEU A 73 13.88 -13.65 10.02
CA LEU A 73 14.01 -12.28 9.52
C LEU A 73 13.36 -12.16 8.13
N PRO A 74 12.77 -11.00 7.80
CA PRO A 74 12.10 -10.77 6.51
C PRO A 74 13.12 -10.40 5.39
N ASP A 75 14.18 -11.21 5.24
CA ASP A 75 15.29 -11.01 4.31
C ASP A 75 15.31 -11.98 3.12
N ASP A 76 14.33 -12.89 3.04
CA ASP A 76 14.06 -13.77 1.93
C ASP A 76 13.28 -13.09 0.80
N PRO A 77 13.12 -13.74 -0.38
CA PRO A 77 12.39 -13.16 -1.51
C PRO A 77 10.94 -12.78 -1.18
N TRP A 78 10.54 -11.59 -1.66
CA TRP A 78 9.18 -11.06 -1.53
C TRP A 78 8.42 -11.19 -2.83
N TYR A 79 7.13 -11.57 -2.73
CA TYR A 79 6.23 -11.72 -3.86
C TYR A 79 4.99 -10.87 -3.65
N GLU A 80 4.56 -10.13 -4.68
CA GLU A 80 3.29 -9.41 -4.64
C GLU A 80 2.14 -10.37 -4.85
N LEU A 81 1.02 -10.16 -4.15
CA LEU A 81 -0.23 -10.81 -4.47
C LEU A 81 -0.92 -10.03 -5.61
N SER A 82 -1.14 -10.70 -6.73
CA SER A 82 -1.79 -10.13 -7.91
C SER A 82 -3.23 -9.75 -7.60
N GLY A 83 -3.64 -8.56 -8.02
CA GLY A 83 -4.99 -8.06 -7.82
C GLY A 83 -5.78 -7.87 -9.11
N SER A 84 -7.01 -7.39 -8.98
CA SER A 84 -7.91 -7.24 -10.13
C SER A 84 -7.44 -6.23 -11.16
N ALA A 85 -6.61 -5.24 -10.81
CA ALA A 85 -6.07 -4.29 -11.78
C ALA A 85 -5.16 -4.97 -12.81
N ASP A 86 -4.46 -6.05 -12.43
CA ASP A 86 -3.63 -6.83 -13.33
C ASP A 86 -4.45 -7.51 -14.45
N VAL A 87 -5.75 -7.74 -14.21
CA VAL A 87 -6.69 -8.36 -15.15
C VAL A 87 -7.56 -7.31 -15.86
N ASP A 88 -8.10 -6.36 -15.09
CA ASP A 88 -9.10 -5.41 -15.58
C ASP A 88 -8.48 -4.24 -16.36
N ALA A 89 -7.26 -3.86 -16.02
CA ALA A 89 -6.57 -2.71 -16.61
C ALA A 89 -5.04 -2.92 -16.70
N PRO A 90 -4.54 -4.03 -17.24
CA PRO A 90 -3.12 -4.38 -17.20
C PRO A 90 -2.21 -3.34 -17.84
N SER A 91 -2.68 -2.64 -18.86
CA SER A 91 -1.91 -1.57 -19.53
C SER A 91 -1.75 -0.30 -18.70
N ASN A 92 -2.50 -0.17 -17.61
CA ASN A 92 -2.49 1.01 -16.75
C ASN A 92 -1.76 0.76 -15.42
N VAL A 93 -1.32 -0.48 -15.17
CA VAL A 93 -0.48 -0.84 -14.03
C VAL A 93 0.98 -0.64 -14.45
N VAL A 94 1.77 0.06 -13.64
CA VAL A 94 3.20 0.23 -13.89
C VAL A 94 3.97 -0.60 -12.86
N TYR A 95 4.53 -1.70 -13.32
CA TYR A 95 5.39 -2.56 -12.50
C TYR A 95 6.82 -2.01 -12.43
N ASN A 96 7.54 -2.37 -11.38
CA ASN A 96 8.89 -1.86 -11.14
C ASN A 96 8.97 -0.33 -11.19
N TYR A 97 7.90 0.32 -10.75
CA TYR A 97 7.82 1.76 -10.65
C TYR A 97 8.74 2.26 -9.54
N GLU A 98 9.52 3.28 -9.82
CA GLU A 98 10.37 3.95 -8.85
C GLU A 98 10.02 5.41 -8.76
N ILE A 99 9.85 5.91 -7.54
CA ILE A 99 9.65 7.33 -7.25
C ILE A 99 10.66 7.81 -6.23
N THR A 100 11.25 8.95 -6.49
CA THR A 100 12.23 9.59 -5.61
C THR A 100 11.72 10.93 -5.13
N TYR A 101 11.66 11.09 -3.82
CA TYR A 101 11.26 12.32 -3.15
C TYR A 101 12.49 13.07 -2.63
N ILE A 102 12.50 14.38 -2.82
CA ILE A 102 13.46 15.30 -2.20
C ILE A 102 12.79 15.85 -0.94
N LEU A 103 13.16 15.32 0.22
CA LEU A 103 12.50 15.65 1.48
C LEU A 103 12.92 17.03 1.98
N ASP A 104 11.94 17.88 2.26
CA ASP A 104 12.09 19.14 2.97
C ASP A 104 10.92 19.30 3.95
N ALA A 105 11.22 19.34 5.24
CA ALA A 105 10.21 19.35 6.31
C ALA A 105 9.24 20.52 6.21
N MET A 106 9.69 21.64 5.71
CA MET A 106 8.95 22.90 5.77
C MET A 106 8.45 23.40 4.41
N GLN A 107 8.73 22.66 3.34
CA GLN A 107 8.42 23.05 1.97
C GLN A 107 7.56 21.99 1.27
N ASN A 108 7.14 22.29 0.07
CA ASN A 108 6.60 21.32 -0.85
C ASN A 108 7.68 20.26 -1.18
N VAL A 109 7.25 19.02 -1.41
CA VAL A 109 8.17 17.90 -1.63
C VAL A 109 8.25 17.58 -3.12
N PRO A 110 9.34 17.96 -3.80
CA PRO A 110 9.57 17.58 -5.17
C PRO A 110 9.77 16.08 -5.31
N TRP A 111 9.33 15.53 -6.44
CA TRP A 111 9.57 14.13 -6.78
C TRP A 111 9.89 13.95 -8.27
N THR A 112 10.58 12.86 -8.57
CA THR A 112 10.81 12.35 -9.92
C THR A 112 10.53 10.86 -9.95
N ASP A 113 10.22 10.30 -11.13
CA ASP A 113 10.01 8.86 -11.30
C ASP A 113 10.83 8.26 -12.46
N ASN A 114 10.84 6.94 -12.55
CA ASN A 114 11.51 6.21 -13.62
C ASN A 114 10.73 6.19 -14.95
N GLN A 115 9.57 6.88 -15.02
CA GLN A 115 8.81 7.12 -16.25
C GLN A 115 9.12 8.50 -16.86
N ASN A 116 10.15 9.21 -16.34
CA ASN A 116 10.53 10.57 -16.69
C ASN A 116 9.47 11.63 -16.35
N ASN A 117 8.61 11.37 -15.39
CA ASN A 117 7.73 12.37 -14.85
C ASN A 117 8.38 13.04 -13.63
N SER A 118 7.91 14.25 -13.34
CA SER A 118 8.27 15.00 -12.14
C SER A 118 7.10 15.83 -11.67
N GLY A 119 7.11 16.19 -10.41
CA GLY A 119 6.07 17.02 -9.81
C GLY A 119 6.42 17.41 -8.39
N THR A 120 5.41 17.86 -7.68
CA THR A 120 5.56 18.34 -6.31
C THR A 120 4.35 17.91 -5.50
N VAL A 121 4.59 17.34 -4.32
CA VAL A 121 3.54 17.18 -3.32
C VAL A 121 3.39 18.51 -2.61
N GLU A 122 2.26 19.16 -2.86
CA GLU A 122 1.98 20.47 -2.30
C GLU A 122 1.70 20.39 -0.80
N ARG A 123 2.31 21.27 -0.05
CA ARG A 123 2.04 21.38 1.37
C ARG A 123 0.65 21.96 1.62
N ASN A 124 -0.15 21.24 2.41
CA ASN A 124 -1.47 21.72 2.81
C ASN A 124 -1.33 22.83 3.86
N THR A 125 -1.97 23.97 3.61
CA THR A 125 -1.93 25.14 4.49
C THR A 125 -2.61 24.92 5.86
N TYR A 126 -3.50 23.92 5.94
CA TYR A 126 -4.19 23.54 7.19
C TYR A 126 -3.38 22.60 8.08
N HIS A 127 -2.38 21.90 7.51
CA HIS A 127 -1.51 20.99 8.23
C HIS A 127 -0.12 21.59 8.37
N LYS A 128 0.20 22.06 9.58
CA LYS A 128 1.46 22.72 9.89
C LYS A 128 2.55 21.75 10.36
N GLN A 129 2.20 20.49 10.58
CA GLN A 129 3.17 19.44 10.93
C GLN A 129 4.07 19.08 9.75
N GLU A 130 5.16 18.45 10.06
CA GLU A 130 6.05 17.89 9.07
C GLU A 130 5.37 16.73 8.32
N TYR A 131 5.61 16.65 7.01
CA TYR A 131 4.90 15.70 6.15
C TYR A 131 5.57 14.34 6.07
N PHE A 132 6.82 14.23 6.53
CA PHE A 132 7.56 12.98 6.57
C PHE A 132 8.38 12.87 7.86
N PRO A 133 8.76 11.66 8.26
CA PRO A 133 9.57 11.45 9.46
C PRO A 133 10.97 12.08 9.33
N LEU A 134 11.34 12.93 10.27
CA LEU A 134 12.62 13.67 10.28
C LEU A 134 13.87 12.79 10.40
N TRP A 135 13.72 11.50 10.68
CA TRP A 135 14.83 10.55 10.72
C TRP A 135 15.13 9.91 9.36
N LEU A 136 14.36 10.23 8.32
CA LEU A 136 14.62 9.78 6.96
C LEU A 136 15.64 10.68 6.29
N GLU A 137 16.52 10.07 5.51
CA GLU A 137 17.49 10.79 4.69
C GLU A 137 16.85 11.17 3.34
N SER A 138 17.39 12.24 2.74
CA SER A 138 17.00 12.71 1.43
C SER A 138 18.17 12.53 0.44
N PRO A 139 17.91 12.11 -0.81
CA PRO A 139 16.63 11.73 -1.39
C PRO A 139 16.11 10.38 -0.89
N LEU A 140 14.78 10.20 -0.92
CA LEU A 140 14.12 8.96 -0.53
C LEU A 140 13.48 8.31 -1.74
N THR A 141 13.93 7.10 -2.11
CA THR A 141 13.40 6.35 -3.25
C THR A 141 12.62 5.15 -2.78
N PHE A 142 11.43 4.96 -3.37
CA PHE A 142 10.60 3.78 -3.21
C PHE A 142 10.45 3.06 -4.54
N LYS A 143 10.37 1.72 -4.45
CA LYS A 143 10.10 0.83 -5.59
C LYS A 143 8.89 -0.02 -5.27
N GLY A 144 8.08 -0.28 -6.31
CA GLY A 144 6.90 -1.13 -6.18
C GLY A 144 6.03 -1.07 -7.42
N THR A 145 4.75 -1.32 -7.25
CA THR A 145 3.76 -1.25 -8.32
C THR A 145 2.91 0.01 -8.17
N LEU A 146 2.80 0.77 -9.26
CA LEU A 146 1.87 1.89 -9.35
C LEU A 146 0.55 1.39 -9.94
N LEU A 147 -0.51 1.45 -9.15
CA LEU A 147 -1.86 1.09 -9.59
C LEU A 147 -2.48 2.17 -10.49
N PRO A 148 -3.46 1.79 -11.32
CA PRO A 148 -4.22 2.75 -12.10
C PRO A 148 -4.89 3.81 -11.22
N LYS A 149 -5.02 5.03 -11.74
CA LYS A 149 -5.75 6.10 -11.03
C LYS A 149 -7.19 5.67 -10.78
N ASN A 150 -7.61 5.71 -9.52
CA ASN A 150 -8.96 5.34 -9.09
C ASN A 150 -9.83 6.55 -8.71
N ALA A 151 -9.28 7.77 -8.73
CA ALA A 151 -10.00 9.00 -8.44
C ALA A 151 -10.87 9.44 -9.63
N VAL A 152 -12.14 9.68 -9.38
CA VAL A 152 -13.11 10.15 -10.37
C VAL A 152 -13.84 11.40 -9.84
N ASN A 153 -13.81 12.47 -10.60
CA ASN A 153 -14.60 13.66 -10.26
C ASN A 153 -16.05 13.48 -10.72
N LYS A 154 -16.98 13.52 -9.77
CA LYS A 154 -18.43 13.46 -9.97
C LYS A 154 -19.11 14.81 -9.76
N GLY A 155 -18.35 15.89 -9.64
CA GLY A 155 -18.90 17.23 -9.50
C GLY A 155 -19.54 17.72 -10.79
N GLU A 156 -20.62 18.45 -10.64
CA GLU A 156 -21.39 19.10 -11.73
C GLU A 156 -21.19 20.62 -11.69
N ASN A 157 -21.34 21.28 -12.83
CA ASN A 157 -21.29 22.76 -12.96
C ASN A 157 -20.00 23.39 -12.38
N GLY A 158 -18.86 22.70 -12.54
CA GLY A 158 -17.56 23.19 -12.05
C GLY A 158 -17.28 22.93 -10.57
N ALA A 159 -18.22 22.33 -9.84
CA ALA A 159 -17.95 21.84 -8.48
C ALA A 159 -17.03 20.62 -8.53
N GLN A 160 -16.25 20.44 -7.48
CA GLN A 160 -15.38 19.26 -7.32
C GLN A 160 -16.02 18.28 -6.33
N ASN A 161 -16.23 17.06 -6.77
CA ASN A 161 -16.70 15.95 -5.95
C ASN A 161 -15.90 14.70 -6.31
N TRP A 162 -14.75 14.57 -5.70
CA TRP A 162 -13.83 13.46 -5.94
C TRP A 162 -14.25 12.21 -5.17
N GLN A 163 -14.34 11.10 -5.90
CA GLN A 163 -14.61 9.78 -5.35
C GLN A 163 -13.44 8.86 -5.69
N LEU A 164 -12.97 8.11 -4.70
CA LEU A 164 -11.93 7.09 -4.86
C LEU A 164 -12.61 5.74 -5.03
N ARG A 165 -12.53 5.18 -6.23
CA ARG A 165 -13.18 3.92 -6.57
C ARG A 165 -12.35 2.72 -6.15
N ALA A 166 -13.01 1.72 -5.61
CA ALA A 166 -12.39 0.46 -5.28
C ALA A 166 -12.08 -0.36 -6.55
N PHE A 167 -11.00 -1.13 -6.50
CA PHE A 167 -10.77 -2.27 -7.38
C PHE A 167 -11.60 -3.47 -6.91
N ARG A 168 -11.78 -4.48 -7.74
CA ARG A 168 -12.66 -5.62 -7.41
C ARG A 168 -12.14 -6.49 -6.27
N TYR A 169 -10.82 -6.79 -6.21
CA TYR A 169 -10.17 -7.60 -5.18
C TYR A 169 -8.65 -7.42 -5.21
N GLY A 170 -7.98 -7.95 -4.18
CA GLY A 170 -6.53 -8.12 -4.14
C GLY A 170 -5.75 -6.93 -3.58
N TYR A 171 -6.44 -5.95 -2.99
CA TYR A 171 -5.82 -4.76 -2.40
C TYR A 171 -6.37 -4.51 -1.00
N VAL A 172 -5.49 -4.11 -0.10
CA VAL A 172 -5.87 -3.68 1.26
C VAL A 172 -6.37 -2.24 1.21
N ASP A 173 -7.20 -1.84 2.18
CA ASP A 173 -7.81 -0.50 2.26
C ASP A 173 -8.57 -0.08 0.98
N ASN A 174 -9.15 -1.05 0.33
CA ASN A 174 -9.80 -0.95 -0.97
C ASN A 174 -11.32 -1.08 -0.87
N LEU A 175 -11.78 -2.02 -0.08
CA LEU A 175 -13.21 -2.29 0.15
C LEU A 175 -13.57 -2.07 1.63
N PRO A 176 -14.83 -1.72 1.95
CA PRO A 176 -15.26 -1.55 3.32
C PRO A 176 -15.03 -2.82 4.16
N ASN A 177 -14.70 -2.66 5.45
CA ASN A 177 -14.32 -3.78 6.33
C ASN A 177 -15.42 -4.84 6.54
N ASN A 178 -16.67 -4.54 6.23
CA ASN A 178 -17.77 -5.52 6.24
C ASN A 178 -17.82 -6.42 4.99
N ASP A 179 -17.03 -6.11 3.97
CA ASP A 179 -16.81 -7.00 2.83
C ASP A 179 -15.65 -7.94 3.14
N ILE A 180 -15.96 -9.05 3.82
CA ILE A 180 -14.96 -10.05 4.25
C ILE A 180 -14.28 -10.67 3.03
N GLU A 181 -15.04 -11.05 2.01
CA GLU A 181 -14.50 -11.68 0.79
C GLU A 181 -13.54 -10.74 0.06
N GLY A 182 -13.92 -9.48 -0.09
CA GLY A 182 -13.12 -8.49 -0.79
C GLY A 182 -11.85 -8.06 -0.06
N ASN A 183 -11.80 -8.22 1.28
CA ASN A 183 -10.62 -7.96 2.11
C ASN A 183 -9.82 -9.23 2.44
N SER A 184 -10.14 -10.35 1.78
CA SER A 184 -9.44 -11.62 1.92
C SER A 184 -8.53 -11.89 0.74
N PHE A 185 -7.36 -12.49 1.01
CA PHE A 185 -6.28 -12.71 0.05
C PHE A 185 -5.90 -14.19 0.01
N ASP A 186 -5.57 -14.65 -1.19
CA ASP A 186 -5.11 -16.00 -1.47
C ASP A 186 -3.60 -15.97 -1.73
N ILE A 187 -2.82 -16.74 -1.02
CA ILE A 187 -1.36 -16.83 -1.21
C ILE A 187 -1.03 -17.33 -2.63
N SER A 188 -1.92 -18.09 -3.24
CA SER A 188 -1.75 -18.56 -4.63
C SER A 188 -1.73 -17.43 -5.68
N TRP A 189 -2.09 -16.21 -5.30
CA TRP A 189 -1.97 -15.03 -6.18
C TRP A 189 -0.55 -14.47 -6.25
N ALA A 190 0.41 -15.09 -5.55
CA ALA A 190 1.79 -14.65 -5.52
C ALA A 190 2.43 -14.65 -6.92
N VAL A 191 3.09 -13.56 -7.25
CA VAL A 191 3.83 -13.37 -8.51
C VAL A 191 5.22 -12.82 -8.24
N ASP A 192 6.17 -13.19 -9.09
CA ASP A 192 7.52 -12.65 -9.08
C ASP A 192 7.61 -11.24 -9.71
N ALA A 193 8.83 -10.71 -9.79
CA ALA A 193 9.08 -9.39 -10.40
C ALA A 193 8.75 -9.33 -11.91
N ASP A 194 8.73 -10.47 -12.59
CA ASP A 194 8.31 -10.60 -13.99
C ASP A 194 6.80 -10.87 -14.14
N ARG A 195 6.05 -10.83 -13.04
CA ARG A 195 4.60 -11.13 -12.95
C ARG A 195 4.27 -12.60 -13.28
N LYS A 196 5.21 -13.50 -13.15
CA LYS A 196 4.96 -14.94 -13.29
C LYS A 196 4.46 -15.51 -11.98
N PRO A 197 3.45 -16.40 -12.02
CA PRO A 197 2.95 -17.06 -10.81
C PRO A 197 4.05 -17.80 -10.06
N VAL A 198 4.07 -17.66 -8.74
CA VAL A 198 4.97 -18.35 -7.83
C VAL A 198 4.16 -19.27 -6.93
N THR A 199 4.58 -20.52 -6.81
CA THR A 199 3.95 -21.48 -5.90
C THR A 199 4.65 -21.41 -4.55
N LEU A 200 3.93 -20.98 -3.53
CA LEU A 200 4.33 -21.03 -2.13
C LEU A 200 3.43 -22.02 -1.41
N ASP A 201 4.00 -22.86 -0.58
CA ASP A 201 3.27 -23.80 0.29
C ASP A 201 2.78 -23.12 1.58
N ALA A 202 3.53 -22.11 2.02
CA ALA A 202 3.22 -21.29 3.19
C ALA A 202 3.97 -19.95 3.12
N ILE A 203 3.62 -19.03 3.99
CA ILE A 203 4.31 -17.76 4.20
C ILE A 203 4.55 -17.52 5.69
N ASP A 204 5.57 -16.73 6.00
CA ASP A 204 5.92 -16.33 7.37
C ASP A 204 5.78 -14.81 7.58
N PHE A 205 5.98 -14.04 6.52
CA PHE A 205 5.93 -12.59 6.57
C PHE A 205 4.92 -12.01 5.57
N VAL A 206 4.28 -10.93 6.01
CA VAL A 206 3.39 -10.11 5.17
C VAL A 206 3.89 -8.67 5.19
N ARG A 207 3.90 -8.03 4.05
CA ARG A 207 4.16 -6.60 3.91
C ARG A 207 2.99 -5.95 3.19
N VAL A 208 2.53 -4.86 3.76
CA VAL A 208 1.56 -3.98 3.11
C VAL A 208 2.25 -2.66 2.82
N TYR A 209 2.14 -2.18 1.59
CA TYR A 209 2.62 -0.85 1.23
C TYR A 209 1.55 -0.11 0.43
N LEU A 210 1.52 1.21 0.58
CA LEU A 210 0.66 2.03 -0.26
C LEU A 210 1.18 1.96 -1.69
N SER A 211 0.28 1.72 -2.65
CA SER A 211 0.62 1.90 -4.06
C SER A 211 1.28 3.25 -4.23
N LEU A 212 2.42 3.27 -4.94
CA LEU A 212 3.23 4.47 -5.10
C LEU A 212 2.43 5.49 -5.90
N ILE A 213 1.61 6.29 -5.21
CA ILE A 213 0.67 7.23 -5.80
C ILE A 213 1.34 8.59 -5.87
N HIS A 214 1.31 9.21 -7.04
CA HIS A 214 1.41 10.64 -7.12
C HIS A 214 0.13 11.21 -6.52
N ILE A 215 0.19 11.70 -5.29
CA ILE A 215 -0.92 12.44 -4.71
C ILE A 215 -0.96 13.81 -5.39
N SER A 216 -1.43 13.83 -6.61
CA SER A 216 -2.04 15.00 -7.20
C SER A 216 -3.53 15.02 -6.88
N GLU A 217 -3.89 14.50 -5.70
CA GLU A 217 -5.27 14.59 -5.27
C GLU A 217 -5.57 16.01 -4.82
N PRO A 218 -6.71 16.56 -5.26
CA PRO A 218 -7.24 17.72 -4.59
C PRO A 218 -7.51 17.27 -3.14
N THR A 219 -6.71 17.85 -2.24
CA THR A 219 -6.73 17.63 -0.81
C THR A 219 -8.11 17.27 -0.30
N ARG A 220 -8.30 16.04 0.17
CA ARG A 220 -9.44 15.71 1.02
C ARG A 220 -9.43 16.72 2.16
N ARG A 221 -10.49 17.49 2.25
CA ARG A 221 -10.80 18.23 3.48
C ARG A 221 -11.10 17.15 4.52
N SER A 222 -10.11 16.84 5.35
CA SER A 222 -10.37 16.12 6.59
C SER A 222 -11.25 17.01 7.45
N TYR A 223 -12.45 16.56 7.70
CA TYR A 223 -13.35 17.15 8.69
C TYR A 223 -12.86 16.79 10.10
#